data_8c21683facc2cff1fae693d9c2fa1d1e
#
_entry.id   8c21683facc2cff1fae693d9c2fa1d1e
#
_cell.length_a   1.000
_cell.length_b   1.000
_cell.length_c   1.000
_cell.angle_alpha   90.00
_cell.angle_beta   90.00
_cell.angle_gamma   90.00
#
_symmetry.space_group_name_H-M   'P 1'
#
loop_
_entity.id
_entity.type
_entity.pdbx_description
1 polymer ?
#
loop_
_entity_poly.entity_id
_entity_poly.type
_entity_poly.pdbx_seq_one_letter_code
_entity_poly.pdbx_strand_id
1 'polypeptide(L)'
;MPFEHHGNRPFTAMVIAKNAPASSGVYGLSNARQWIFVGETANIQAELHQLFQHPNQLLRDHIASGYTFELSAAEHRVERQSELVRELHPVGNPPPDQTAGPSR
;
A
#
# COMPACT_ATOMS: atom_id res chain seq x y z
N MET A 1 7.18 -2.12 -14.41
CA MET A 1 7.27 -1.53 -13.07
C MET A 1 5.99 -1.77 -12.30
N PRO A 2 6.11 -2.27 -11.10
CA PRO A 2 4.91 -2.54 -10.29
C PRO A 2 4.07 -1.30 -10.03
N PHE A 3 4.71 -0.24 -9.53
CA PHE A 3 4.03 1.03 -9.31
C PHE A 3 4.50 2.03 -10.34
N GLU A 4 3.59 2.56 -11.11
CA GLU A 4 3.93 3.46 -12.20
C GLU A 4 4.47 4.78 -11.71
N HIS A 5 5.60 5.20 -12.27
CA HIS A 5 6.14 6.54 -12.13
C HIS A 5 6.55 6.97 -10.72
N HIS A 6 6.58 6.04 -9.77
CA HIS A 6 6.85 6.44 -8.40
C HIS A 6 7.91 5.56 -7.76
N GLY A 7 8.91 6.20 -7.19
CA GLY A 7 9.90 5.50 -6.39
C GLY A 7 9.45 5.43 -4.95
N ASN A 8 10.21 4.69 -4.17
CA ASN A 8 9.98 4.62 -2.73
C ASN A 8 10.32 5.95 -2.08
N ARG A 9 9.49 6.34 -1.11
CA ARG A 9 9.72 7.52 -0.30
C ARG A 9 9.76 7.14 1.16
N PRO A 10 10.49 7.90 1.98
CA PRO A 10 10.51 7.61 3.43
C PRO A 10 9.11 7.68 4.03
N PHE A 11 8.79 6.69 4.84
CA PHE A 11 7.49 6.60 5.49
C PHE A 11 7.52 7.44 6.77
N THR A 12 7.35 8.74 6.62
CA THR A 12 7.34 9.70 7.74
C THR A 12 6.19 10.67 7.55
N ALA A 13 5.77 11.28 8.65
CA ALA A 13 4.65 12.23 8.60
C ALA A 13 4.93 13.38 7.63
N MET A 14 6.15 13.91 7.66
CA MET A 14 6.50 15.05 6.81
C MET A 14 6.46 14.69 5.33
N VAL A 15 7.04 13.54 4.96
CA VAL A 15 7.10 13.15 3.56
C VAL A 15 5.70 12.80 3.06
N ILE A 16 4.89 12.15 3.89
CA ILE A 16 3.51 11.86 3.53
C ILE A 16 2.76 13.17 3.26
N ALA A 17 2.89 14.14 4.14
CA ALA A 17 2.19 15.40 4.00
C ALA A 17 2.59 16.16 2.73
N LYS A 18 3.86 16.05 2.33
CA LYS A 18 4.36 16.79 1.19
C LYS A 18 4.15 16.08 -0.13
N ASN A 19 4.18 14.76 -0.14
CA ASN A 19 4.25 14.02 -1.40
C ASN A 19 3.06 13.12 -1.69
N ALA A 20 2.35 12.66 -0.67
CA ALA A 20 1.22 11.77 -0.90
C ALA A 20 -0.02 12.58 -1.26
N PRO A 21 -0.68 12.27 -2.37
CA PRO A 21 -1.84 13.05 -2.80
C PRO A 21 -3.10 12.64 -2.03
N ALA A 22 -3.99 13.62 -1.83
CA ALA A 22 -5.29 13.36 -1.23
C ALA A 22 -6.24 12.90 -2.33
N SER A 23 -5.92 11.76 -2.93
CA SER A 23 -6.62 11.25 -4.11
C SER A 23 -6.77 9.75 -4.04
N SER A 24 -7.69 9.25 -4.84
CA SER A 24 -7.96 7.82 -4.95
C SER A 24 -6.79 7.08 -5.60
N GLY A 25 -6.46 5.91 -5.08
CA GLY A 25 -5.42 5.11 -5.69
C GLY A 25 -5.03 3.90 -4.86
N VAL A 26 -3.86 3.37 -5.18
CA VAL A 26 -3.28 2.24 -4.46
C VAL A 26 -1.94 2.68 -3.88
N TYR A 27 -1.53 2.03 -2.80
CA TYR A 27 -0.27 2.36 -2.16
C TYR A 27 0.43 1.09 -1.70
N GLY A 28 1.73 1.19 -1.51
CA GLY A 28 2.51 0.08 -0.99
C GLY A 28 3.43 0.52 0.12
N LEU A 29 3.54 -0.30 1.14
CA LEU A 29 4.45 -0.08 2.26
C LEU A 29 5.54 -1.13 2.20
N SER A 30 6.77 -0.70 2.48
CA SER A 30 7.93 -1.58 2.33
C SER A 30 8.99 -1.28 3.38
N ASN A 31 9.93 -2.18 3.51
CA ASN A 31 11.17 -1.92 4.23
C ASN A 31 12.32 -2.29 3.30
N ALA A 32 13.55 -2.31 3.81
CA ALA A 32 14.71 -2.55 2.97
C ALA A 32 14.74 -3.95 2.37
N ARG A 33 13.93 -4.86 2.88
CA ARG A 33 13.98 -6.26 2.48
C ARG A 33 12.83 -6.70 1.62
N GLN A 34 11.64 -6.09 1.81
CA GLN A 34 10.45 -6.67 1.21
C GLN A 34 9.30 -5.69 1.19
N TRP A 35 8.32 -6.00 0.37
CA TRP A 35 7.03 -5.33 0.40
C TRP A 35 6.25 -5.87 1.59
N ILE A 36 5.64 -4.96 2.36
CA ILE A 36 4.90 -5.34 3.55
C ILE A 36 3.42 -5.44 3.25
N PHE A 37 2.86 -4.45 2.58
CA PHE A 37 1.43 -4.38 2.37
C PHE A 37 1.10 -3.50 1.17
N VAL A 38 0.11 -3.91 0.38
CA VAL A 38 -0.43 -3.11 -0.71
C VAL A 38 -1.92 -2.90 -0.43
N GLY A 39 -2.35 -1.65 -0.42
CA GLY A 39 -3.74 -1.31 -0.14
C GLY A 39 -4.34 -0.42 -1.22
N GLU A 40 -5.66 -0.26 -1.17
CA GLU A 40 -6.35 0.67 -2.03
C GLU A 40 -7.18 1.59 -1.15
N THR A 41 -7.39 2.83 -1.61
CA THR A 41 -8.03 3.82 -0.76
C THR A 41 -8.60 4.96 -1.61
N ALA A 42 -9.61 5.62 -1.07
CA ALA A 42 -10.16 6.81 -1.71
C ALA A 42 -9.29 8.04 -1.48
N ASN A 43 -8.36 7.98 -0.51
CA ASN A 43 -7.50 9.11 -0.17
C ASN A 43 -6.16 8.60 0.33
N ILE A 44 -5.18 8.58 -0.55
CA ILE A 44 -3.86 8.04 -0.26
C ILE A 44 -3.21 8.75 0.92
N GLN A 45 -3.25 10.08 0.94
CA GLN A 45 -2.62 10.84 2.01
C GLN A 45 -3.23 10.53 3.38
N ALA A 46 -4.55 10.52 3.45
CA ALA A 46 -5.23 10.25 4.73
C ALA A 46 -4.95 8.83 5.22
N GLU A 47 -4.95 7.88 4.31
CA GLU A 47 -4.70 6.49 4.67
C GLU A 47 -3.29 6.30 5.19
N LEU A 48 -2.30 6.88 4.51
CA LEU A 48 -0.91 6.75 4.94
C LEU A 48 -0.68 7.44 6.28
N HIS A 49 -1.30 8.60 6.50
CA HIS A 49 -1.21 9.26 7.80
C HIS A 49 -1.79 8.40 8.91
N GLN A 50 -2.95 7.80 8.64
CA GLN A 50 -3.60 6.94 9.61
C GLN A 50 -2.71 5.75 9.97
N LEU A 51 -2.13 5.12 8.97
CA LEU A 51 -1.26 3.97 9.19
C LEU A 51 0.02 4.35 9.92
N PHE A 52 0.53 5.56 9.65
CA PHE A 52 1.73 6.03 10.32
C PHE A 52 1.46 6.33 11.80
N GLN A 53 0.34 6.99 12.09
CA GLN A 53 0.01 7.38 13.46
C GLN A 53 -0.48 6.22 14.30
N HIS A 54 -1.17 5.27 13.67
CA HIS A 54 -1.77 4.13 14.37
C HIS A 54 -1.40 2.83 13.65
N PRO A 55 -0.11 2.45 13.69
CA PRO A 55 0.32 1.26 12.97
C PRO A 55 -0.30 0.00 13.57
N ASN A 56 -0.72 -0.89 12.70
CA ASN A 56 -1.23 -2.17 13.14
C ASN A 56 -0.06 -3.10 13.46
N GLN A 57 -0.37 -4.32 13.90
CA GLN A 57 0.66 -5.28 14.29
C GLN A 57 1.61 -5.58 13.13
N LEU A 58 1.06 -5.72 11.94
CA LEU A 58 1.87 -6.01 10.75
C LEU A 58 2.96 -4.95 10.53
N LEU A 59 2.59 -3.67 10.63
CA LEU A 59 3.55 -2.59 10.39
C LEU A 59 4.57 -2.50 11.52
N ARG A 60 4.16 -2.83 12.73
CA ARG A 60 5.10 -2.84 13.85
C ARG A 60 6.09 -4.00 13.74
N ASP A 61 5.61 -5.17 13.32
CA ASP A 61 6.46 -6.35 13.21
C ASP A 61 7.50 -6.21 12.11
N HIS A 62 7.13 -5.59 11.00
CA HIS A 62 8.01 -5.50 9.85
C HIS A 62 8.69 -4.15 9.69
N ILE A 63 8.32 -3.18 10.51
CA ILE A 63 8.96 -1.86 10.55
C ILE A 63 8.96 -1.20 9.17
N ALA A 64 7.80 -0.72 8.76
CA ALA A 64 7.65 -0.03 7.48
C ALA A 64 8.53 1.21 7.44
N SER A 65 9.38 1.33 6.44
CA SER A 65 10.29 2.46 6.31
C SER A 65 10.11 3.23 5.02
N GLY A 66 9.34 2.70 4.08
CA GLY A 66 9.12 3.36 2.81
C GLY A 66 7.70 3.16 2.31
N TYR A 67 7.26 4.07 1.44
CA TYR A 67 5.98 3.93 0.78
C TYR A 67 6.07 4.35 -0.66
N THR A 68 5.12 3.86 -1.45
CA THR A 68 4.94 4.32 -2.81
C THR A 68 3.44 4.33 -3.09
N PHE A 69 3.04 4.94 -4.20
CA PHE A 69 1.63 5.02 -4.54
C PHE A 69 1.43 5.15 -6.03
N GLU A 70 0.20 4.92 -6.45
CA GLU A 70 -0.20 5.09 -7.84
C GLU A 70 -1.65 5.57 -7.83
N LEU A 71 -1.95 6.62 -8.58
CA LEU A 71 -3.31 7.12 -8.67
C LEU A 71 -4.17 6.14 -9.46
N SER A 72 -5.40 5.94 -9.00
CA SER A 72 -6.31 5.01 -9.65
C SER A 72 -7.74 5.40 -9.32
N ALA A 73 -8.62 5.38 -10.31
CA ALA A 73 -10.02 5.68 -10.10
C ALA A 73 -10.68 4.60 -9.25
N ALA A 74 -11.77 4.99 -8.59
CA ALA A 74 -12.47 4.09 -7.66
C ALA A 74 -12.83 2.75 -8.29
N GLU A 75 -13.26 2.76 -9.53
CA GLU A 75 -13.72 1.54 -10.20
C GLU A 75 -12.57 0.61 -10.58
N HIS A 76 -11.33 1.08 -10.48
CA HIS A 76 -10.16 0.28 -10.86
C HIS A 76 -9.24 -0.06 -9.69
N ARG A 77 -9.49 0.52 -8.53
CA ARG A 77 -8.57 0.36 -7.39
C ARG A 77 -8.40 -1.08 -6.93
N VAL A 78 -9.50 -1.79 -6.78
CA VAL A 78 -9.46 -3.15 -6.26
C VAL A 78 -8.72 -4.06 -7.22
N GLU A 79 -9.00 -3.90 -8.51
CA GLU A 79 -8.33 -4.70 -9.54
C GLU A 79 -6.84 -4.41 -9.56
N ARG A 80 -6.47 -3.12 -9.48
CA ARG A 80 -5.05 -2.76 -9.48
C ARG A 80 -4.33 -3.28 -8.24
N GLN A 81 -5.00 -3.21 -7.09
CA GLN A 81 -4.44 -3.79 -5.87
C GLN A 81 -4.16 -5.27 -6.05
N SER A 82 -5.11 -6.00 -6.61
CA SER A 82 -4.94 -7.44 -6.84
C SER A 82 -3.77 -7.73 -7.76
N GLU A 83 -3.60 -6.94 -8.82
CA GLU A 83 -2.47 -7.09 -9.71
C GLU A 83 -1.14 -6.91 -8.98
N LEU A 84 -1.07 -5.87 -8.16
CA LEU A 84 0.16 -5.58 -7.42
C LEU A 84 0.46 -6.63 -6.36
N VAL A 85 -0.57 -7.12 -5.67
CA VAL A 85 -0.37 -8.20 -4.70
C VAL A 85 0.17 -9.45 -5.39
N ARG A 86 -0.39 -9.78 -6.55
CA ARG A 86 0.06 -10.95 -7.30
C ARG A 86 1.51 -10.79 -7.77
N GLU A 87 1.88 -9.58 -8.12
CA GLU A 87 3.21 -9.30 -8.65
C GLU A 87 4.27 -9.18 -7.56
N LEU A 88 3.94 -8.51 -6.46
CA LEU A 88 4.91 -8.15 -5.42
C LEU A 88 4.96 -9.12 -4.25
N HIS A 89 3.92 -9.91 -4.06
CA HIS A 89 3.82 -10.86 -2.95
C HIS A 89 4.11 -10.22 -1.59
N PRO A 90 3.37 -9.16 -1.21
CA PRO A 90 3.62 -8.53 0.09
C PRO A 90 3.31 -9.49 1.23
N VAL A 91 4.09 -9.41 2.30
CA VAL A 91 3.91 -10.35 3.41
C VAL A 91 2.57 -10.21 4.11
N GLY A 92 1.97 -9.02 4.06
CA GLY A 92 0.71 -8.75 4.76
C GLY A 92 -0.55 -8.95 3.94
N ASN A 93 -0.42 -9.27 2.66
CA ASN A 93 -1.57 -9.51 1.80
C ASN A 93 -1.59 -10.98 1.38
N PRO A 94 -2.70 -11.68 1.61
CA PRO A 94 -2.82 -13.03 1.06
C PRO A 94 -2.92 -12.95 -0.45
N PRO A 95 -2.48 -13.98 -1.18
CA PRO A 95 -2.65 -13.99 -2.64
C PRO A 95 -4.14 -13.83 -2.99
N PRO A 96 -4.45 -13.13 -4.07
CA PRO A 96 -5.85 -12.92 -4.45
C PRO A 96 -6.65 -14.21 -4.62
N ASP A 97 -6.01 -15.25 -5.12
CA ASP A 97 -6.70 -16.54 -5.30
C ASP A 97 -7.15 -17.12 -3.98
N GLN A 98 -6.39 -16.92 -2.91
CA GLN A 98 -6.74 -17.44 -1.60
C GLN A 98 -7.85 -16.61 -0.96
N THR A 99 -7.87 -15.32 -1.22
CA THR A 99 -8.92 -14.47 -0.66
C THR A 99 -10.27 -14.71 -1.31
N ALA A 100 -10.29 -15.26 -2.48
CA ALA A 100 -11.54 -15.55 -3.15
C ALA A 100 -12.26 -16.74 -2.53
N GLY A 101 -11.61 -17.50 -1.71
CA GLY A 101 -12.26 -18.61 -1.06
C GLY A 101 -13.30 -18.10 -0.09
N PRO A 102 -14.32 -18.67 0.00
CA PRO A 102 -15.28 -18.30 0.97
C PRO A 102 -15.23 -19.18 2.07
N SER A 103 -14.85 -19.10 2.06
CA SER A 103 -14.72 -19.59 2.53
C SER A 103 -14.84 -19.77 3.17
N ARG A 104 -14.95 -19.74 3.05
CA ARG A 104 -14.91 -19.81 3.78
C ARG A 104 -15.62 -19.55 4.42
#